data_6fe3572651c36e44bf3afe7a30a6e721
#
_entry.id   6fe3572651c36e44bf3afe7a30a6e721
#
_cell.length_a   1.000
_cell.length_b   1.000
_cell.length_c   1.000
_cell.angle_alpha   90.00
_cell.angle_beta   90.00
_cell.angle_gamma   90.00
#
_symmetry.space_group_name_H-M   'P 1'
#
loop_
_entity.id
_entity.type
_entity.pdbx_description
1 polymer ?
#
loop_
_entity_poly.entity_id
_entity_poly.type
_entity_poly.pdbx_seq_one_letter_code
_entity_poly.pdbx_strand_id
1 'polypeptide(L)'
;MIIDITRCQFERGYLPKKRNTIFHPFFATNNVAFRREALERTGGFDLACQTGEDIDMSLRVAKAGYELWYEPSAKVQHLDRRTLPGMLRQWFGYGLWHPYLYKKHVSGPRLQVCRLDVASAAVDPVGVRRLLDIRFPVHGLIVVNVFHVFHVALVAALATALAGAPTAAWVAAGAALLAGGWYLSLRFDWRRPLHSLALAGLRYAADLAFVLGGLLGGLRHGVLFLGVTRSRRQARKN
;
A
#
# COMPACT_ATOMS: atom_id res chain seq x y z
N MET A 1 8.73 16.06 -3.34
CA MET A 1 7.24 15.93 -3.35
C MET A 1 6.94 14.47 -3.14
N ILE A 2 6.94 14.05 -1.90
CA ILE A 2 6.56 12.71 -1.47
C ILE A 2 5.06 12.73 -1.31
N ILE A 3 4.43 11.75 -1.86
CA ILE A 3 3.00 11.65 -2.08
C ILE A 3 2.31 11.67 -0.74
N ASP A 4 1.54 12.70 -0.53
CA ASP A 4 0.58 12.81 0.54
C ASP A 4 -0.51 11.74 0.36
N ILE A 5 -0.31 10.59 1.01
CA ILE A 5 -1.27 9.48 1.05
C ILE A 5 -2.54 9.93 1.79
N THR A 6 -2.42 10.95 2.63
CA THR A 6 -3.52 11.51 3.43
C THR A 6 -4.43 12.44 2.67
N ARG A 7 -4.06 12.92 1.50
CA ARG A 7 -4.99 13.58 0.57
C ARG A 7 -5.88 12.55 -0.13
N CYS A 8 -6.52 11.71 0.66
CA CYS A 8 -7.76 11.13 0.21
C CYS A 8 -8.70 12.31 -0.05
N GLN A 9 -9.11 12.50 -1.30
CA GLN A 9 -10.20 13.40 -1.67
C GLN A 9 -11.51 12.85 -1.10
N PHE A 10 -11.66 12.97 0.22
CA PHE A 10 -12.96 12.86 0.82
C PHE A 10 -13.51 14.29 0.83
N GLU A 11 -14.50 14.55 0.01
CA GLU A 11 -15.42 15.65 0.25
C GLU A 11 -15.98 15.46 1.67
N ARG A 12 -16.24 16.57 2.38
CA ARG A 12 -16.75 16.61 3.75
C ARG A 12 -17.64 15.43 4.07
N GLY A 13 -17.31 14.66 5.10
CA GLY A 13 -18.21 13.62 5.55
C GLY A 13 -17.57 12.42 6.22
N TYR A 14 -18.43 11.48 6.52
CA TYR A 14 -18.17 10.23 7.19
C TYR A 14 -17.37 9.26 6.31
N LEU A 15 -16.32 8.66 6.88
CA LEU A 15 -15.58 7.61 6.20
C LEU A 15 -16.30 6.27 6.38
N PRO A 16 -16.69 5.59 5.28
CA PRO A 16 -17.47 4.36 5.38
C PRO A 16 -16.73 3.26 6.12
N LYS A 17 -17.40 2.58 7.05
CA LYS A 17 -16.87 1.42 7.77
C LYS A 17 -16.73 0.25 6.80
N LYS A 18 -15.50 -0.14 6.46
CA LYS A 18 -15.22 -1.43 5.80
C LYS A 18 -14.80 -2.44 6.86
N ARG A 19 -15.57 -3.51 7.03
CA ARG A 19 -15.30 -4.56 8.02
C ARG A 19 -14.12 -5.44 7.57
N ASN A 20 -13.26 -5.83 8.54
CA ASN A 20 -12.24 -6.88 8.41
C ASN A 20 -11.14 -6.68 7.35
N THR A 21 -10.59 -5.48 7.22
CA THR A 21 -9.49 -5.21 6.30
C THR A 21 -8.59 -4.09 6.79
N ILE A 22 -7.28 -4.22 6.61
CA ILE A 22 -6.30 -3.15 6.85
C ILE A 22 -6.42 -1.99 5.82
N PHE A 23 -7.30 -2.14 4.84
CA PHE A 23 -7.59 -1.09 3.85
C PHE A 23 -8.70 -0.13 4.29
N HIS A 24 -9.07 -0.18 5.56
CA HIS A 24 -10.00 0.79 6.15
C HIS A 24 -9.40 2.20 6.05
N PRO A 25 -10.21 3.23 5.79
CA PRO A 25 -9.75 4.61 5.91
C PRO A 25 -9.14 4.88 7.28
N PHE A 26 -8.04 5.58 7.32
CA PHE A 26 -7.36 5.99 8.53
C PHE A 26 -6.89 7.43 8.41
N PHE A 27 -6.65 8.07 9.55
CA PHE A 27 -6.04 9.38 9.62
C PHE A 27 -4.62 9.25 10.14
N ALA A 28 -3.69 9.87 9.39
CA ALA A 28 -2.31 9.93 9.82
C ALA A 28 -2.18 10.79 11.09
N THR A 29 -1.34 10.34 12.02
CA THR A 29 -1.13 11.00 13.32
C THR A 29 -0.51 12.39 13.22
N ASN A 30 -0.02 12.78 12.05
CA ASN A 30 0.48 14.13 11.80
C ASN A 30 -0.61 15.23 11.83
N ASN A 31 -1.90 14.86 11.67
CA ASN A 31 -3.03 15.79 11.75
C ASN A 31 -4.32 15.06 12.09
N VAL A 32 -4.50 14.70 13.35
CA VAL A 32 -5.71 14.03 13.85
C VAL A 32 -6.01 14.45 15.28
N ALA A 33 -7.28 14.57 15.59
CA ALA A 33 -7.78 14.76 16.95
C ALA A 33 -8.65 13.57 17.35
N PHE A 34 -8.46 13.07 18.56
CA PHE A 34 -9.28 12.01 19.16
C PHE A 34 -10.01 12.55 20.38
N ARG A 35 -11.24 12.10 20.58
CA ARG A 35 -11.90 12.27 21.86
C ARG A 35 -11.13 11.47 22.92
N ARG A 36 -10.95 12.05 24.11
CA ARG A 36 -10.27 11.39 25.24
C ARG A 36 -10.89 10.03 25.55
N GLU A 37 -12.20 9.96 25.64
CA GLU A 37 -12.96 8.73 25.91
C GLU A 37 -12.72 7.63 24.85
N ALA A 38 -12.50 8.01 23.56
CA ALA A 38 -12.17 7.05 22.51
C ALA A 38 -10.76 6.47 22.71
N LEU A 39 -9.80 7.32 23.12
CA LEU A 39 -8.44 6.87 23.46
C LEU A 39 -8.45 5.94 24.68
N GLU A 40 -9.14 6.30 25.75
CA GLU A 40 -9.24 5.52 26.98
C GLU A 40 -9.92 4.16 26.71
N ARG A 41 -11.04 4.15 25.99
CA ARG A 41 -11.76 2.95 25.64
C ARG A 41 -10.97 1.98 24.74
N THR A 42 -10.09 2.49 23.91
CA THR A 42 -9.26 1.69 23.01
C THR A 42 -7.88 1.36 23.57
N GLY A 43 -7.53 1.87 24.76
CA GLY A 43 -6.23 1.65 25.41
C GLY A 43 -5.07 2.45 24.82
N GLY A 44 -5.35 3.55 24.09
CA GLY A 44 -4.31 4.40 23.50
C GLY A 44 -3.56 3.76 22.33
N PHE A 45 -2.39 4.28 21.99
CA PHE A 45 -1.54 3.75 20.93
C PHE A 45 -0.86 2.45 21.34
N ASP A 46 -0.75 1.51 20.39
CA ASP A 46 -0.03 0.26 20.59
C ASP A 46 1.48 0.49 20.55
N LEU A 47 2.15 0.39 21.69
CA LEU A 47 3.59 0.58 21.83
C LEU A 47 4.42 -0.48 21.09
N ALA A 48 3.84 -1.65 20.79
CA ALA A 48 4.50 -2.67 19.99
C ALA A 48 4.49 -2.33 18.48
N CYS A 49 3.64 -1.41 18.03
CA CYS A 49 3.51 -1.01 16.63
C CYS A 49 4.36 0.23 16.34
N GLN A 50 5.59 0.06 15.89
CA GLN A 50 6.50 1.18 15.62
C GLN A 50 6.17 1.98 14.35
N THR A 51 5.37 1.42 13.44
CA THR A 51 4.95 2.08 12.20
C THR A 51 3.57 1.58 11.80
N GLY A 52 2.68 2.50 11.43
CA GLY A 52 1.27 2.21 11.15
C GLY A 52 0.41 2.23 12.41
N GLU A 53 0.91 2.86 13.48
CA GLU A 53 0.19 3.15 14.72
C GLU A 53 -1.08 3.96 14.47
N ASP A 54 -1.07 4.79 13.44
CA ASP A 54 -2.18 5.58 12.93
C ASP A 54 -3.28 4.69 12.30
N ILE A 55 -2.89 3.70 11.52
CA ILE A 55 -3.80 2.69 10.96
C ILE A 55 -4.41 1.87 12.08
N ASP A 56 -3.58 1.37 13.00
CA ASP A 56 -4.03 0.58 14.16
C ASP A 56 -5.05 1.33 15.01
N MET A 57 -4.71 2.56 15.38
CA MET A 57 -5.56 3.39 16.22
C MET A 57 -6.88 3.73 15.55
N SER A 58 -6.85 4.15 14.28
CA SER A 58 -8.05 4.44 13.51
C SER A 58 -8.98 3.23 13.41
N LEU A 59 -8.41 2.03 13.18
CA LEU A 59 -9.18 0.78 13.12
C LEU A 59 -9.79 0.41 14.47
N ARG A 60 -9.05 0.57 15.58
CA ARG A 60 -9.59 0.27 16.94
C ARG A 60 -10.68 1.24 17.31
N VAL A 61 -10.52 2.52 17.06
CA VAL A 61 -11.54 3.55 17.30
C VAL A 61 -12.81 3.26 16.50
N ALA A 62 -12.67 2.93 15.20
CA ALA A 62 -13.81 2.57 14.36
C ALA A 62 -14.49 1.26 14.81
N LYS A 63 -13.74 0.24 15.26
CA LYS A 63 -14.28 -1.00 15.82
C LYS A 63 -15.01 -0.77 17.16
N ALA A 64 -14.56 0.20 17.95
CA ALA A 64 -15.21 0.59 19.20
C ALA A 64 -16.52 1.38 18.99
N GLY A 65 -16.90 1.64 17.75
CA GLY A 65 -18.17 2.28 17.39
C GLY A 65 -18.08 3.77 17.12
N TYR A 66 -16.92 4.37 17.26
CA TYR A 66 -16.72 5.79 16.93
C TYR A 66 -16.63 6.01 15.42
N GLU A 67 -17.06 7.20 15.00
CA GLU A 67 -16.98 7.63 13.61
C GLU A 67 -15.68 8.36 13.33
N LEU A 68 -15.17 8.18 12.12
CA LEU A 68 -14.00 8.90 11.60
C LEU A 68 -14.49 9.99 10.65
N TRP A 69 -14.21 11.26 11.00
CA TRP A 69 -14.62 12.43 10.22
C TRP A 69 -13.41 13.10 9.58
N TYR A 70 -13.57 13.53 8.33
CA TYR A 70 -12.55 14.30 7.61
C TYR A 70 -12.97 15.76 7.55
N GLU A 71 -12.10 16.64 8.06
CA GLU A 71 -12.29 18.09 8.00
C GLU A 71 -11.27 18.73 7.04
N PRO A 72 -11.70 19.14 5.83
CA PRO A 72 -10.79 19.69 4.81
C PRO A 72 -10.11 21.01 5.19
N SER A 73 -10.67 21.75 6.14
CA SER A 73 -10.11 23.02 6.63
C SER A 73 -8.96 22.81 7.61
N ALA A 74 -8.90 21.64 8.28
CA ALA A 74 -7.80 21.29 9.17
C ALA A 74 -6.55 20.95 8.34
N LYS A 75 -5.67 21.91 8.17
CA LYS A 75 -4.47 21.77 7.32
C LYS A 75 -3.21 21.99 8.14
N VAL A 76 -2.22 21.13 7.94
CA VAL A 76 -0.86 21.27 8.51
C VAL A 76 0.18 21.15 7.40
N GLN A 77 1.33 21.78 7.59
CA GLN A 77 2.50 21.53 6.76
C GLN A 77 3.25 20.33 7.33
N HIS A 78 3.46 19.32 6.49
CA HIS A 78 4.22 18.13 6.84
C HIS A 78 5.58 18.15 6.16
N LEU A 79 6.66 17.98 6.94
CA LEU A 79 8.01 17.88 6.41
C LEU A 79 8.29 16.43 6.01
N ASP A 80 8.27 16.18 4.72
CA ASP A 80 8.62 14.88 4.14
C ASP A 80 10.12 14.57 4.25
N ARG A 81 10.47 13.29 4.12
CA ARG A 81 11.86 12.85 4.08
C ARG A 81 12.57 13.45 2.87
N ARG A 82 13.67 14.18 3.09
CA ARG A 82 14.40 14.89 2.03
C ARG A 82 15.51 14.07 1.39
N THR A 83 15.86 12.91 1.96
CA THR A 83 16.95 12.06 1.48
C THR A 83 16.42 10.72 0.98
N LEU A 84 17.05 10.18 -0.07
CA LEU A 84 16.71 8.87 -0.60
C LEU A 84 16.82 7.75 0.46
N PRO A 85 17.89 7.65 1.26
CA PRO A 85 17.96 6.64 2.32
C PRO A 85 16.84 6.79 3.36
N GLY A 86 16.48 8.02 3.73
CA GLY A 86 15.38 8.29 4.65
C GLY A 86 14.03 7.84 4.09
N MET A 87 13.79 8.09 2.80
CA MET A 87 12.60 7.63 2.09
C MET A 87 12.54 6.10 2.03
N LEU A 88 13.63 5.45 1.63
CA LEU A 88 13.69 3.99 1.51
C LEU A 88 13.49 3.31 2.87
N ARG A 89 14.11 3.81 3.93
CA ARG A 89 13.91 3.32 5.30
C ARG A 89 12.46 3.43 5.74
N GLN A 90 11.79 4.53 5.40
CA GLN A 90 10.38 4.73 5.72
C GLN A 90 9.48 3.72 4.99
N TRP A 91 9.67 3.53 3.68
CA TRP A 91 8.87 2.58 2.91
C TRP A 91 9.14 1.12 3.32
N PHE A 92 10.38 0.79 3.62
CA PHE A 92 10.75 -0.51 4.19
C PHE A 92 10.04 -0.74 5.54
N GLY A 93 10.06 0.28 6.43
CA GLY A 93 9.36 0.23 7.71
C GLY A 93 7.85 0.03 7.55
N TYR A 94 7.22 0.72 6.60
CA TYR A 94 5.81 0.49 6.29
C TYR A 94 5.56 -0.96 5.86
N GLY A 95 6.38 -1.51 4.96
CA GLY A 95 6.31 -2.92 4.57
C GLY A 95 6.44 -3.85 5.78
N LEU A 96 7.44 -3.62 6.62
CA LEU A 96 7.77 -4.46 7.78
C LEU A 96 6.61 -4.61 8.77
N TRP A 97 5.83 -3.54 8.97
CA TRP A 97 4.75 -3.53 9.96
C TRP A 97 3.35 -3.87 9.40
N HIS A 98 3.15 -3.84 8.10
CA HIS A 98 1.87 -4.21 7.49
C HIS A 98 1.41 -5.64 7.81
N PRO A 99 2.27 -6.69 7.82
CA PRO A 99 1.89 -8.03 8.25
C PRO A 99 1.39 -8.11 9.68
N TYR A 100 2.02 -7.35 10.60
CA TYR A 100 1.56 -7.22 11.98
C TYR A 100 0.15 -6.66 12.06
N LEU A 101 -0.09 -5.54 11.38
CA LEU A 101 -1.41 -4.90 11.34
C LEU A 101 -2.46 -5.82 10.73
N TYR A 102 -2.12 -6.53 9.65
CA TYR A 102 -3.03 -7.50 9.04
C TYR A 102 -3.43 -8.59 10.03
N LYS A 103 -2.46 -9.23 10.67
CA LYS A 103 -2.69 -10.30 11.65
C LYS A 103 -3.52 -9.81 12.83
N LYS A 104 -3.26 -8.61 13.33
CA LYS A 104 -3.95 -8.00 14.47
C LYS A 104 -5.42 -7.69 14.17
N HIS A 105 -5.73 -7.24 12.96
CA HIS A 105 -7.05 -6.68 12.64
C HIS A 105 -7.97 -7.62 11.87
N VAL A 106 -7.46 -8.71 11.32
CA VAL A 106 -8.22 -9.69 10.55
C VAL A 106 -8.64 -10.86 11.44
N SER A 107 -9.93 -11.19 11.42
CA SER A 107 -10.50 -12.23 12.27
C SER A 107 -10.09 -13.62 11.80
N GLY A 108 -9.27 -14.30 12.60
CA GLY A 108 -8.81 -15.67 12.38
C GLY A 108 -7.85 -15.81 11.19
N PRO A 109 -7.16 -16.97 11.12
CA PRO A 109 -6.24 -17.24 10.02
C PRO A 109 -6.99 -17.37 8.69
N ARG A 110 -6.57 -16.60 7.69
CA ARG A 110 -7.16 -16.58 6.34
C ARG A 110 -6.18 -16.07 5.31
N LEU A 111 -6.36 -16.53 4.08
CA LEU A 111 -5.67 -16.02 2.91
C LEU A 111 -6.59 -15.06 2.15
N GLN A 112 -6.14 -13.84 1.98
CA GLN A 112 -6.79 -12.83 1.13
C GLN A 112 -5.88 -12.50 -0.05
N VAL A 113 -6.43 -12.61 -1.26
CA VAL A 113 -5.77 -12.15 -2.49
C VAL A 113 -6.55 -10.96 -3.02
N CYS A 114 -5.84 -9.88 -3.22
CA CYS A 114 -6.41 -8.61 -3.65
C CYS A 114 -5.68 -8.10 -4.88
N ARG A 115 -6.41 -7.42 -5.77
CA ARG A 115 -5.83 -6.64 -6.86
C ARG A 115 -5.92 -5.16 -6.52
N LEU A 116 -4.82 -4.44 -6.70
CA LEU A 116 -4.79 -3.00 -6.58
C LEU A 116 -5.09 -2.38 -7.95
N ASP A 117 -6.29 -1.82 -8.11
CA ASP A 117 -6.70 -1.12 -9.32
C ASP A 117 -6.29 0.34 -9.28
N VAL A 118 -5.41 0.72 -10.19
CA VAL A 118 -4.91 2.11 -10.30
C VAL A 118 -5.97 3.07 -10.88
N ALA A 119 -6.91 2.54 -11.64
CA ALA A 119 -7.89 3.32 -12.39
C ALA A 119 -9.22 3.59 -11.65
N SER A 120 -9.52 2.85 -10.59
CA SER A 120 -10.85 2.83 -9.94
C SER A 120 -11.03 3.87 -8.83
N ALA A 121 -10.43 5.06 -8.95
CA ALA A 121 -10.55 6.11 -7.93
C ALA A 121 -11.98 6.65 -7.72
N ALA A 122 -12.90 6.39 -8.65
CA ALA A 122 -14.27 6.92 -8.60
C ALA A 122 -15.22 6.07 -7.74
N VAL A 123 -14.97 4.77 -7.57
CA VAL A 123 -15.94 3.83 -6.96
C VAL A 123 -15.44 3.27 -5.62
N ASP A 124 -14.14 3.10 -5.45
CA ASP A 124 -13.55 2.64 -4.19
C ASP A 124 -12.39 3.54 -3.78
N PRO A 125 -12.52 4.33 -2.69
CA PRO A 125 -11.45 5.22 -2.23
C PRO A 125 -10.16 4.47 -1.91
N VAL A 126 -10.21 3.15 -1.73
CA VAL A 126 -9.04 2.31 -1.48
C VAL A 126 -8.46 1.71 -2.77
N GLY A 127 -9.26 1.56 -3.84
CA GLY A 127 -8.83 1.00 -5.13
C GLY A 127 -8.33 -0.45 -5.03
N VAL A 128 -8.77 -1.18 -4.00
CA VAL A 128 -8.41 -2.57 -3.78
C VAL A 128 -9.62 -3.45 -4.01
N ARG A 129 -9.51 -4.33 -4.99
CA ARG A 129 -10.53 -5.35 -5.27
C ARG A 129 -10.08 -6.67 -4.66
N ARG A 130 -10.90 -7.24 -3.77
CA ARG A 130 -10.69 -8.57 -3.24
C ARG A 130 -11.06 -9.60 -4.29
N LEU A 131 -10.13 -10.51 -4.60
CA LEU A 131 -10.31 -11.60 -5.54
C LEU A 131 -10.61 -12.92 -4.83
N LEU A 132 -9.97 -13.15 -3.67
CA LEU A 132 -10.11 -14.36 -2.87
C LEU A 132 -10.10 -14.00 -1.39
N ASP A 133 -10.93 -14.70 -0.61
CA ASP A 133 -10.94 -14.61 0.85
C ASP A 133 -11.40 -15.96 1.41
N ILE A 134 -10.46 -16.77 1.84
CA ILE A 134 -10.70 -18.13 2.34
C ILE A 134 -10.10 -18.34 3.72
N ARG A 135 -10.67 -19.25 4.50
CA ARG A 135 -10.00 -19.77 5.69
C ARG A 135 -8.73 -20.51 5.28
N PHE A 136 -7.64 -20.28 5.98
CA PHE A 136 -6.34 -20.86 5.66
C PHE A 136 -5.56 -21.10 6.95
N PRO A 137 -4.64 -22.09 7.04
CA PRO A 137 -3.92 -22.41 8.27
C PRO A 137 -3.09 -21.25 8.86
N VAL A 138 -2.64 -20.34 8.02
CA VAL A 138 -1.89 -19.15 8.42
C VAL A 138 -2.53 -17.89 7.85
N HIS A 139 -2.25 -16.73 8.47
CA HIS A 139 -2.66 -15.47 7.88
C HIS A 139 -1.89 -15.21 6.58
N GLY A 140 -2.58 -14.77 5.55
CA GLY A 140 -1.98 -14.40 4.27
C GLY A 140 -2.68 -13.21 3.63
N LEU A 141 -1.91 -12.22 3.21
CA LEU A 141 -2.37 -11.09 2.42
C LEU A 141 -1.47 -10.91 1.21
N ILE A 142 -2.03 -11.13 0.03
CA ILE A 142 -1.35 -10.96 -1.24
C ILE A 142 -2.07 -9.85 -2.01
N VAL A 143 -1.38 -8.72 -2.20
CA VAL A 143 -1.90 -7.59 -2.97
C VAL A 143 -1.08 -7.46 -4.24
N VAL A 144 -1.66 -7.86 -5.35
CA VAL A 144 -1.00 -7.84 -6.66
C VAL A 144 -1.33 -6.57 -7.45
N ASN A 145 -0.36 -6.10 -8.20
CA ASN A 145 -0.51 -5.05 -9.19
C ASN A 145 0.51 -5.25 -10.33
N VAL A 146 0.57 -4.30 -11.25
CA VAL A 146 1.47 -4.36 -12.41
C VAL A 146 2.97 -4.46 -12.04
N PHE A 147 3.38 -3.95 -10.88
CA PHE A 147 4.75 -4.09 -10.36
C PHE A 147 5.11 -5.57 -10.15
N HIS A 148 4.23 -6.35 -9.55
CA HIS A 148 4.44 -7.78 -9.33
C HIS A 148 4.42 -8.56 -10.65
N VAL A 149 3.49 -8.21 -11.56
CA VAL A 149 3.42 -8.82 -12.90
C VAL A 149 4.74 -8.64 -13.66
N PHE A 150 5.30 -7.43 -13.61
CA PHE A 150 6.60 -7.13 -14.19
C PHE A 150 7.70 -8.04 -13.64
N HIS A 151 7.81 -8.18 -12.31
CA HIS A 151 8.86 -8.99 -11.68
C HIS A 151 8.68 -10.48 -11.93
N VAL A 152 7.44 -10.99 -11.87
CA VAL A 152 7.16 -12.40 -12.19
C VAL A 152 7.52 -12.70 -13.64
N ALA A 153 7.17 -11.83 -14.57
CA ALA A 153 7.53 -12.01 -15.98
C ALA A 153 9.05 -11.95 -16.20
N LEU A 154 9.76 -11.05 -15.50
CA LEU A 154 11.21 -10.95 -15.56
C LEU A 154 11.91 -12.21 -15.03
N VAL A 155 11.46 -12.74 -13.89
CA VAL A 155 11.99 -13.99 -13.31
C VAL A 155 11.68 -15.16 -14.22
N ALA A 156 10.48 -15.25 -14.80
CA ALA A 156 10.11 -16.28 -15.76
C ALA A 156 10.98 -16.23 -17.01
N ALA A 157 11.26 -15.04 -17.54
CA ALA A 157 12.15 -14.86 -18.70
C ALA A 157 13.57 -15.38 -18.41
N LEU A 158 14.12 -15.04 -17.26
CA LEU A 158 15.43 -15.51 -16.83
C LEU A 158 15.45 -17.04 -16.64
N ALA A 159 14.47 -17.59 -15.91
CA ALA A 159 14.38 -19.01 -15.63
C ALA A 159 14.24 -19.85 -16.93
N THR A 160 13.40 -19.42 -17.87
CA THR A 160 13.20 -20.13 -19.14
C THR A 160 14.41 -20.00 -20.07
N ALA A 161 15.13 -18.87 -20.04
CA ALA A 161 16.39 -18.71 -20.75
C ALA A 161 17.47 -19.67 -20.21
N LEU A 162 17.61 -19.75 -18.88
CA LEU A 162 18.55 -20.68 -18.23
C LEU A 162 18.20 -22.16 -18.46
N ALA A 163 16.91 -22.45 -18.60
CA ALA A 163 16.42 -23.80 -18.92
C ALA A 163 16.55 -24.18 -20.43
N GLY A 164 17.13 -23.30 -21.24
CA GLY A 164 17.30 -23.58 -22.68
C GLY A 164 15.99 -23.52 -23.48
N ALA A 165 14.97 -22.78 -23.02
CA ALA A 165 13.69 -22.61 -23.69
C ALA A 165 13.54 -21.20 -24.29
N PRO A 166 14.22 -20.88 -25.42
CA PRO A 166 14.34 -19.50 -25.92
C PRO A 166 13.00 -18.88 -26.29
N THR A 167 12.07 -19.64 -26.88
CA THR A 167 10.74 -19.13 -27.24
C THR A 167 9.97 -18.66 -26.02
N ALA A 168 9.95 -19.47 -24.94
CA ALA A 168 9.30 -19.12 -23.69
C ALA A 168 9.99 -17.91 -23.03
N ALA A 169 11.31 -17.80 -23.11
CA ALA A 169 12.08 -16.67 -22.61
C ALA A 169 11.70 -15.37 -23.34
N TRP A 170 11.56 -15.38 -24.65
CA TRP A 170 11.14 -14.21 -25.44
C TRP A 170 9.69 -13.79 -25.12
N VAL A 171 8.78 -14.75 -24.97
CA VAL A 171 7.40 -14.45 -24.58
C VAL A 171 7.35 -13.79 -23.20
N ALA A 172 8.07 -14.34 -22.23
CA ALA A 172 8.13 -13.79 -20.88
C ALA A 172 8.82 -12.40 -20.85
N ALA A 173 9.87 -12.21 -21.63
CA ALA A 173 10.55 -10.91 -21.78
C ALA A 173 9.61 -9.85 -22.39
N GLY A 174 8.82 -10.23 -23.41
CA GLY A 174 7.79 -9.37 -23.98
C GLY A 174 6.74 -8.97 -22.95
N ALA A 175 6.26 -9.93 -22.14
CA ALA A 175 5.33 -9.65 -21.05
C ALA A 175 5.93 -8.70 -19.99
N ALA A 176 7.21 -8.89 -19.66
CA ALA A 176 7.92 -7.99 -18.74
C ALA A 176 8.04 -6.57 -19.31
N LEU A 177 8.39 -6.43 -20.59
CA LEU A 177 8.45 -5.11 -21.26
C LEU A 177 7.09 -4.41 -21.25
N LEU A 178 6.00 -5.11 -21.57
CA LEU A 178 4.65 -4.57 -21.54
C LEU A 178 4.23 -4.14 -20.13
N ALA A 179 4.47 -4.99 -19.14
CA ALA A 179 4.14 -4.67 -17.73
C ALA A 179 5.00 -3.52 -17.19
N GLY A 180 6.29 -3.48 -17.53
CA GLY A 180 7.20 -2.40 -17.17
C GLY A 180 6.82 -1.08 -17.83
N GLY A 181 6.51 -1.11 -19.13
CA GLY A 181 6.00 0.05 -19.89
C GLY A 181 4.69 0.57 -19.29
N TRP A 182 3.76 -0.32 -18.95
CA TRP A 182 2.53 0.06 -18.26
C TRP A 182 2.82 0.68 -16.89
N TYR A 183 3.68 0.05 -16.06
CA TYR A 183 4.07 0.61 -14.75
C TYR A 183 4.63 2.03 -14.88
N LEU A 184 5.51 2.27 -15.86
CA LEU A 184 6.07 3.59 -16.14
C LEU A 184 4.99 4.57 -16.61
N SER A 185 4.08 4.14 -17.49
CA SER A 185 3.04 5.00 -18.07
C SER A 185 2.03 5.53 -17.06
N LEU A 186 1.84 4.85 -15.92
CA LEU A 186 0.82 5.21 -14.91
C LEU A 186 0.91 6.65 -14.42
N ARG A 187 2.08 7.30 -14.52
CA ARG A 187 2.32 8.69 -14.08
C ARG A 187 3.26 9.46 -15.01
N PHE A 188 3.43 9.01 -16.24
CA PHE A 188 4.33 9.65 -17.15
C PHE A 188 3.72 10.96 -17.67
N ASP A 189 4.42 12.08 -17.45
CA ASP A 189 4.10 13.37 -18.02
C ASP A 189 5.03 13.65 -19.23
N TRP A 190 4.49 13.55 -20.41
CA TRP A 190 5.21 13.78 -21.67
C TRP A 190 5.79 15.20 -21.80
N ARG A 191 5.25 16.16 -21.04
CA ARG A 191 5.78 17.53 -21.00
C ARG A 191 7.09 17.64 -20.20
N ARG A 192 7.39 16.64 -19.33
CA ARG A 192 8.57 16.62 -18.46
C ARG A 192 9.15 15.19 -18.39
N PRO A 193 9.66 14.65 -19.50
CA PRO A 193 10.03 13.22 -19.58
C PRO A 193 11.12 12.82 -18.58
N LEU A 194 12.20 13.58 -18.47
CA LEU A 194 13.31 13.29 -17.54
C LEU A 194 12.85 13.33 -16.07
N HIS A 195 12.02 14.30 -15.73
CA HIS A 195 11.44 14.36 -14.39
C HIS A 195 10.52 13.15 -14.11
N SER A 196 9.74 12.74 -15.09
CA SER A 196 8.87 11.56 -14.99
C SER A 196 9.66 10.27 -14.82
N LEU A 197 10.76 10.10 -15.52
CA LEU A 197 11.67 8.96 -15.37
C LEU A 197 12.31 8.95 -13.97
N ALA A 198 12.81 10.09 -13.48
CA ALA A 198 13.37 10.19 -12.15
C ALA A 198 12.34 9.83 -11.07
N LEU A 199 11.11 10.33 -11.19
CA LEU A 199 10.02 9.98 -10.27
C LEU A 199 9.63 8.51 -10.36
N ALA A 200 9.63 7.91 -11.55
CA ALA A 200 9.37 6.48 -11.73
C ALA A 200 10.45 5.62 -11.06
N GLY A 201 11.73 6.02 -11.17
CA GLY A 201 12.85 5.36 -10.50
C GLY A 201 12.74 5.44 -8.97
N LEU A 202 12.44 6.63 -8.42
CA LEU A 202 12.22 6.81 -6.98
C LEU A 202 11.05 5.96 -6.48
N ARG A 203 9.99 5.92 -7.26
CA ARG A 203 8.83 5.10 -6.93
C ARG A 203 9.14 3.61 -6.96
N TYR A 204 9.82 3.14 -8.00
CA TYR A 204 10.25 1.76 -8.09
C TYR A 204 11.09 1.36 -6.87
N ALA A 205 12.03 2.20 -6.47
CA ALA A 205 12.85 1.97 -5.28
C ALA A 205 12.01 1.93 -3.99
N ALA A 206 10.97 2.78 -3.86
CA ALA A 206 10.06 2.76 -2.74
C ALA A 206 9.19 1.49 -2.71
N ASP A 207 8.65 1.07 -3.87
CA ASP A 207 7.86 -0.16 -4.00
C ASP A 207 8.72 -1.38 -3.65
N LEU A 208 9.98 -1.43 -4.12
CA LEU A 208 10.91 -2.50 -3.79
C LEU A 208 11.24 -2.53 -2.29
N ALA A 209 11.53 -1.38 -1.69
CA ALA A 209 11.77 -1.27 -0.25
C ALA A 209 10.57 -1.77 0.57
N PHE A 210 9.35 -1.40 0.16
CA PHE A 210 8.12 -1.86 0.80
C PHE A 210 7.94 -3.39 0.68
N VAL A 211 8.16 -3.97 -0.51
CA VAL A 211 8.07 -5.41 -0.72
C VAL A 211 9.08 -6.16 0.14
N LEU A 212 10.33 -5.73 0.16
CA LEU A 212 11.39 -6.35 0.99
C LEU A 212 11.05 -6.26 2.48
N GLY A 213 10.59 -5.09 2.94
CA GLY A 213 10.09 -4.93 4.30
C GLY A 213 8.91 -5.85 4.60
N GLY A 214 7.98 -5.97 3.65
CA GLY A 214 6.80 -6.83 3.77
C GLY A 214 7.13 -8.32 3.87
N LEU A 215 8.08 -8.79 3.09
CA LEU A 215 8.57 -10.18 3.16
C LEU A 215 9.21 -10.46 4.52
N LEU A 216 10.11 -9.57 4.98
CA LEU A 216 10.73 -9.71 6.30
C LEU A 216 9.72 -9.62 7.44
N GLY A 217 8.77 -8.69 7.36
CA GLY A 217 7.67 -8.57 8.32
C GLY A 217 6.76 -9.77 8.32
N GLY A 218 6.49 -10.34 7.13
CA GLY A 218 5.75 -11.59 6.97
C GLY A 218 6.40 -12.75 7.72
N LEU A 219 7.70 -12.94 7.51
CA LEU A 219 8.49 -13.94 8.24
C LEU A 219 8.46 -13.70 9.76
N ARG A 220 8.69 -12.44 10.19
CA ARG A 220 8.71 -12.06 11.61
C ARG A 220 7.39 -12.31 12.33
N HIS A 221 6.27 -12.09 11.68
CA HIS A 221 4.93 -12.15 12.28
C HIS A 221 4.14 -13.42 11.93
N GLY A 222 4.72 -14.33 11.14
CA GLY A 222 4.06 -15.56 10.68
C GLY A 222 2.86 -15.26 9.76
N VAL A 223 3.07 -14.40 8.77
CA VAL A 223 2.06 -13.99 7.78
C VAL A 223 2.63 -14.15 6.38
N LEU A 224 1.90 -14.82 5.50
CA LEU A 224 2.22 -14.82 4.07
C LEU A 224 1.88 -13.43 3.51
N PHE A 225 2.89 -12.58 3.32
CA PHE A 225 2.66 -11.20 2.91
C PHE A 225 3.39 -10.87 1.62
N LEU A 226 2.61 -10.40 0.65
CA LEU A 226 3.10 -9.74 -0.55
C LEU A 226 2.25 -8.48 -0.77
N GLY A 227 2.86 -7.33 -0.72
CA GLY A 227 2.17 -6.06 -0.89
C GLY A 227 2.98 -5.09 -1.75
N VAL A 228 2.38 -3.96 -2.06
CA VAL A 228 3.01 -2.88 -2.80
C VAL A 228 2.41 -1.56 -2.37
N THR A 229 3.15 -0.48 -2.56
CA THR A 229 2.65 0.84 -2.23
C THR A 229 1.53 1.25 -3.17
N ARG A 230 0.57 2.02 -2.66
CA ARG A 230 -0.52 2.55 -3.47
C ARG A 230 -0.03 3.70 -4.34
N SER A 231 -0.24 3.60 -5.67
CA SER A 231 -0.03 4.69 -6.59
C SER A 231 -1.36 5.33 -6.99
N ARG A 232 -1.62 6.57 -6.58
CA ARG A 232 -2.71 7.37 -7.16
C ARG A 232 -2.20 8.20 -8.33
N ARG A 233 -2.94 8.20 -9.46
CA ARG A 233 -2.91 9.32 -10.40
C ARG A 233 -3.44 10.54 -9.63
N GLN A 234 -2.65 11.61 -9.51
CA GLN A 234 -3.23 12.90 -9.13
C GLN A 234 -4.26 13.27 -10.20
N ALA A 235 -5.54 13.40 -9.81
CA ALA A 235 -6.50 14.05 -10.68
C ALA A 235 -5.91 15.44 -11.00
N ARG A 236 -5.73 15.73 -12.28
CA ARG A 236 -5.38 17.08 -12.73
C ARG A 236 -6.47 18.00 -12.19
N LYS A 237 -6.12 18.92 -11.32
CA LYS A 237 -6.93 20.13 -11.12
C LYS A 237 -6.78 20.93 -12.41
N ASN A 238 -7.84 20.99 -13.20
CA ASN A 238 -8.02 22.05 -14.19
C ASN A 238 -8.19 23.38 -13.47
#